data_d46b91eab17f434ef00ddd6c25ea3834
#
_entry.id   d46b91eab17f434ef00ddd6c25ea3834
#
_cell.length_a   1.000
_cell.length_b   1.000
_cell.length_c   1.000
_cell.angle_alpha   90.00
_cell.angle_beta   90.00
_cell.angle_gamma   90.00
#
_symmetry.space_group_name_H-M   'P 1'
#
loop_
_entity.id
_entity.type
_entity.pdbx_description
1 polymer ?
#
loop_
_entity_poly.entity_id
_entity_poly.type
_entity_poly.pdbx_seq_one_letter_code
_entity_poly.pdbx_strand_id
1 'polypeptide(L)'
;MEKGLAYPCFCSAEEIAELRAGQEEKGVTPGYWGEYAKCRDLTLEQIEENLKAGKPYVMRMRSPGKPGDRVKYKDGIRGDIEMEANFVDVVLLKSDGIPTYHFAHIVDDTLMRVNQVIRADEWIASVPIHLQMFWLCGLKAPKYAHVSPIMKEEDGSKRKLSKRKDPEAAVDFFVEEGYPAEAVVEYLLTIANSNFEDWRKQNKTAHYNEFPFKLNKMSASGALFDMMKLNSVSAEVISRMDNVQVYEQVLAWAQRFDAALYGLLAANPDYAKALFAIDHGGKKPRKDIIKWKDVAGYAAYFYDELFTRDEELEMDKDLQKQVLEAYQPIMNCADDKDTWFGKMKDICEPLGMSPDVKAYKAAPDQFKGHVGDVSAVVRMAICGRKNTPDLHAIMALLGQEKCLQRLQEYKCVLEGKEPCSNTIPGHTGFVIK
;
A
#
# COMPACT_ATOMS: atom_id res chain seq x y z
N MET A 1 -16.34 39.39 24.57
CA MET A 1 -17.51 40.03 25.21
C MET A 1 -17.49 41.55 25.06
N GLU A 2 -16.47 42.27 25.46
CA GLU A 2 -16.37 43.74 25.37
C GLU A 2 -16.74 44.30 23.99
N LYS A 3 -16.37 43.62 22.92
CA LYS A 3 -16.69 44.02 21.54
C LYS A 3 -18.05 43.51 21.05
N GLY A 4 -18.86 42.83 21.90
CA GLY A 4 -20.14 42.24 21.53
C GLY A 4 -20.06 41.09 20.53
N LEU A 5 -18.87 40.47 20.30
CA LEU A 5 -18.67 39.41 19.31
C LEU A 5 -19.01 38.01 19.85
N ALA A 6 -19.18 37.87 21.16
CA ALA A 6 -19.56 36.64 21.83
C ALA A 6 -20.43 36.95 23.05
N TYR A 7 -21.28 35.99 23.44
CA TYR A 7 -22.18 36.12 24.57
C TYR A 7 -22.42 34.76 25.26
N PRO A 8 -22.76 34.75 26.57
CA PRO A 8 -23.13 33.52 27.28
C PRO A 8 -24.56 33.08 26.90
N CYS A 9 -24.74 31.82 26.64
CA CYS A 9 -26.04 31.19 26.38
C CYS A 9 -26.35 30.19 27.48
N PHE A 10 -27.48 30.38 28.18
CA PHE A 10 -27.94 29.62 29.35
C PHE A 10 -29.00 28.58 28.99
N CYS A 11 -29.30 28.39 27.69
CA CYS A 11 -30.26 27.37 27.28
C CYS A 11 -29.78 25.97 27.57
N SER A 12 -30.68 25.11 28.06
CA SER A 12 -30.36 23.70 28.26
C SER A 12 -30.29 22.91 26.95
N ALA A 13 -29.83 21.68 27.01
CA ALA A 13 -29.80 20.79 25.85
C ALA A 13 -31.19 20.48 25.29
N GLU A 14 -32.18 20.34 26.21
CA GLU A 14 -33.59 20.10 25.90
C GLU A 14 -34.19 21.30 25.17
N GLU A 15 -34.01 22.52 25.70
CA GLU A 15 -34.48 23.75 25.04
C GLU A 15 -33.88 23.91 23.62
N ILE A 16 -32.65 23.54 23.41
CA ILE A 16 -32.02 23.59 22.10
C ILE A 16 -32.59 22.50 21.17
N ALA A 17 -32.92 21.31 21.68
CA ALA A 17 -33.54 20.24 20.92
C ALA A 17 -34.94 20.63 20.48
N GLU A 18 -35.76 21.16 21.40
CA GLU A 18 -37.11 21.66 21.08
C GLU A 18 -37.08 22.80 20.05
N LEU A 19 -36.13 23.72 20.20
CA LEU A 19 -35.93 24.81 19.24
C LEU A 19 -35.69 24.26 17.81
N ARG A 20 -34.80 23.27 17.69
CA ARG A 20 -34.48 22.65 16.39
C ARG A 20 -35.65 21.92 15.78
N ALA A 21 -36.37 21.13 16.58
CA ALA A 21 -37.57 20.43 16.13
C ALA A 21 -38.61 21.42 15.59
N GLY A 22 -38.90 22.53 16.32
CA GLY A 22 -39.80 23.57 15.87
C GLY A 22 -39.34 24.33 14.62
N GLN A 23 -38.03 24.42 14.37
CA GLN A 23 -37.47 24.96 13.13
C GLN A 23 -37.67 24.00 11.95
N GLU A 24 -37.44 22.70 12.16
CA GLU A 24 -37.63 21.66 11.16
C GLU A 24 -39.10 21.58 10.73
N GLU A 25 -40.07 21.63 11.69
CA GLU A 25 -41.48 21.69 11.39
C GLU A 25 -41.87 22.89 10.51
N LYS A 26 -41.23 24.03 10.71
CA LYS A 26 -41.44 25.26 9.91
C LYS A 26 -40.66 25.29 8.61
N GLY A 27 -39.82 24.27 8.31
CA GLY A 27 -39.00 24.21 7.11
C GLY A 27 -37.88 25.26 7.07
N VAL A 28 -37.44 25.77 8.23
CA VAL A 28 -36.33 26.71 8.34
C VAL A 28 -35.05 26.01 8.81
N THR A 29 -33.89 26.55 8.45
CA THR A 29 -32.61 25.97 8.82
C THR A 29 -32.44 25.84 10.34
N PRO A 30 -32.26 24.60 10.86
CA PRO A 30 -32.09 24.40 12.29
C PRO A 30 -30.81 25.05 12.82
N GLY A 31 -30.91 25.72 13.94
CA GLY A 31 -29.71 26.37 14.56
C GLY A 31 -30.09 27.49 15.51
N TYR A 32 -29.10 28.04 16.19
CA TYR A 32 -29.26 29.11 17.14
C TYR A 32 -28.92 30.45 16.46
N TRP A 33 -29.93 31.18 15.98
CA TRP A 33 -29.74 32.39 15.18
C TRP A 33 -31.02 33.28 15.18
N GLY A 34 -30.83 34.57 14.94
CA GLY A 34 -31.94 35.52 14.80
C GLY A 34 -32.90 35.46 15.98
N GLU A 35 -34.20 35.42 15.71
CA GLU A 35 -35.29 35.32 16.70
C GLU A 35 -35.25 34.03 17.52
N TYR A 36 -34.63 33.00 17.01
CA TYR A 36 -34.44 31.70 17.68
C TYR A 36 -33.31 31.71 18.72
N ALA A 37 -32.50 32.80 18.80
CA ALA A 37 -31.36 32.92 19.70
C ALA A 37 -31.73 33.65 20.99
N LYS A 38 -32.55 33.05 21.85
CA LYS A 38 -33.12 33.65 23.07
C LYS A 38 -32.12 34.41 23.96
N CYS A 39 -30.87 33.92 24.09
CA CYS A 39 -29.88 34.55 24.94
C CYS A 39 -29.03 35.61 24.22
N ARG A 40 -29.24 35.78 22.89
CA ARG A 40 -28.43 36.67 22.06
C ARG A 40 -28.49 38.15 22.52
N ASP A 41 -29.65 38.60 22.92
CA ASP A 41 -29.96 39.98 23.22
C ASP A 41 -30.31 40.22 24.72
N LEU A 42 -29.83 39.31 25.62
CA LEU A 42 -29.94 39.51 27.06
C LEU A 42 -29.18 40.80 27.48
N THR A 43 -29.78 41.55 28.42
CA THR A 43 -29.10 42.71 29.02
C THR A 43 -28.00 42.28 29.96
N LEU A 44 -27.07 43.20 30.28
CA LEU A 44 -26.01 42.91 31.22
C LEU A 44 -26.52 42.47 32.59
N GLU A 45 -27.62 43.09 33.07
CA GLU A 45 -28.26 42.73 34.30
C GLU A 45 -28.79 41.30 34.28
N GLN A 46 -29.46 40.90 33.20
CA GLN A 46 -29.99 39.53 33.06
C GLN A 46 -28.83 38.48 32.96
N ILE A 47 -27.72 38.86 32.32
CA ILE A 47 -26.54 38.00 32.29
C ILE A 47 -25.96 37.85 33.69
N GLU A 48 -25.80 38.93 34.43
CA GLU A 48 -25.28 38.92 35.80
C GLU A 48 -26.17 38.10 36.75
N GLU A 49 -27.48 38.25 36.67
CA GLU A 49 -28.45 37.48 37.44
C GLU A 49 -28.27 35.96 37.20
N ASN A 50 -28.19 35.57 35.95
CA ASN A 50 -28.01 34.16 35.58
C ASN A 50 -26.66 33.62 36.07
N LEU A 51 -25.57 34.41 35.99
CA LEU A 51 -24.26 34.04 36.51
C LEU A 51 -24.25 33.94 38.04
N LYS A 52 -24.87 34.90 38.76
CA LYS A 52 -25.02 34.88 40.21
C LYS A 52 -25.87 33.71 40.69
N ALA A 53 -26.84 33.30 39.88
CA ALA A 53 -27.66 32.11 40.15
C ALA A 53 -26.91 30.79 39.87
N GLY A 54 -25.66 30.83 39.39
CA GLY A 54 -24.85 29.64 39.11
C GLY A 54 -25.36 28.83 37.90
N LYS A 55 -26.14 29.41 37.00
CA LYS A 55 -26.63 28.69 35.82
C LYS A 55 -25.48 28.30 34.88
N PRO A 56 -25.41 27.04 34.45
CA PRO A 56 -24.43 26.63 33.48
C PRO A 56 -24.67 27.37 32.15
N TYR A 57 -23.57 27.69 31.46
CA TYR A 57 -23.66 28.39 30.17
C TYR A 57 -22.59 27.91 29.21
N VAL A 58 -22.83 28.12 27.93
CA VAL A 58 -21.83 28.00 26.86
C VAL A 58 -21.55 29.39 26.27
N MET A 59 -20.34 29.61 25.78
CA MET A 59 -20.05 30.84 25.03
C MET A 59 -20.38 30.64 23.56
N ARG A 60 -21.22 31.53 23.00
CA ARG A 60 -21.55 31.52 21.57
C ARG A 60 -20.93 32.71 20.85
N MET A 61 -20.52 32.48 19.60
CA MET A 61 -20.21 33.55 18.68
C MET A 61 -21.50 34.29 18.32
N ARG A 62 -21.44 35.63 18.23
CA ARG A 62 -22.52 36.43 17.65
C ARG A 62 -22.27 36.57 16.15
N SER A 63 -22.89 35.72 15.34
CA SER A 63 -22.77 35.81 13.89
C SER A 63 -23.39 37.08 13.32
N PRO A 64 -22.70 37.85 12.49
CA PRO A 64 -23.27 38.98 11.77
C PRO A 64 -24.02 38.56 10.50
N GLY A 65 -23.91 37.30 10.07
CA GLY A 65 -24.54 36.79 8.85
C GLY A 65 -26.04 36.70 8.94
N LYS A 66 -26.69 36.66 7.80
CA LYS A 66 -28.14 36.47 7.63
C LYS A 66 -28.37 35.31 6.67
N PRO A 67 -29.53 34.62 6.78
CA PRO A 67 -29.93 33.63 5.78
C PRO A 67 -29.87 34.23 4.36
N GLY A 68 -29.30 33.49 3.41
CA GLY A 68 -29.12 33.91 2.04
C GLY A 68 -27.79 34.67 1.74
N ASP A 69 -27.04 35.09 2.76
CA ASP A 69 -25.71 35.65 2.54
C ASP A 69 -24.79 34.60 1.92
N ARG A 70 -23.88 35.05 1.04
CA ARG A 70 -22.94 34.16 0.33
C ARG A 70 -21.50 34.48 0.70
N VAL A 71 -20.67 33.42 0.78
CA VAL A 71 -19.23 33.52 0.95
C VAL A 71 -18.51 32.82 -0.19
N LYS A 72 -17.45 33.45 -0.67
CA LYS A 72 -16.57 32.89 -1.71
C LYS A 72 -15.19 32.65 -1.15
N TYR A 73 -14.61 31.51 -1.49
CA TYR A 73 -13.21 31.22 -1.19
C TYR A 73 -12.59 30.34 -2.26
N LYS A 74 -11.27 30.30 -2.31
CA LYS A 74 -10.52 29.47 -3.25
C LYS A 74 -9.98 28.24 -2.54
N ASP A 75 -10.46 27.07 -2.94
CA ASP A 75 -9.94 25.78 -2.49
C ASP A 75 -8.73 25.37 -3.34
N GLY A 76 -7.69 24.79 -2.71
CA GLY A 76 -6.47 24.40 -3.38
C GLY A 76 -6.63 23.24 -4.38
N ILE A 77 -7.71 22.46 -4.25
CA ILE A 77 -8.03 21.30 -5.10
C ILE A 77 -9.24 21.58 -5.97
N ARG A 78 -10.32 22.11 -5.38
CA ARG A 78 -11.62 22.28 -6.02
C ARG A 78 -11.82 23.62 -6.73
N GLY A 79 -10.84 24.54 -6.61
CA GLY A 79 -10.95 25.86 -7.21
C GLY A 79 -11.86 26.81 -6.46
N ASP A 80 -12.56 27.67 -7.18
CA ASP A 80 -13.43 28.67 -6.58
C ASP A 80 -14.75 28.05 -6.10
N ILE A 81 -15.05 28.20 -4.81
CA ILE A 81 -16.26 27.70 -4.17
C ILE A 81 -17.06 28.88 -3.67
N GLU A 82 -18.36 28.90 -3.99
CA GLU A 82 -19.35 29.81 -3.46
C GLU A 82 -20.44 29.03 -2.72
N MET A 83 -20.70 29.40 -1.47
CA MET A 83 -21.69 28.73 -0.63
C MET A 83 -22.36 29.73 0.32
N GLU A 84 -23.38 29.28 1.05
CA GLU A 84 -24.04 30.08 2.05
C GLU A 84 -23.08 30.49 3.17
N ALA A 85 -23.09 31.75 3.56
CA ALA A 85 -22.31 32.25 4.69
C ALA A 85 -22.89 31.74 6.02
N ASN A 86 -22.06 31.65 7.05
CA ASN A 86 -22.57 31.27 8.36
C ASN A 86 -23.41 32.42 8.98
N PHE A 87 -24.62 32.09 9.37
CA PHE A 87 -25.51 32.98 10.12
C PHE A 87 -25.90 32.42 11.49
N VAL A 88 -25.42 31.21 11.84
CA VAL A 88 -25.70 30.54 13.11
C VAL A 88 -24.69 30.99 14.18
N ASP A 89 -25.18 31.25 15.38
CA ASP A 89 -24.37 31.55 16.56
C ASP A 89 -23.77 30.25 17.14
N VAL A 90 -22.65 29.84 16.59
CA VAL A 90 -22.00 28.57 16.98
C VAL A 90 -21.37 28.67 18.36
N VAL A 91 -21.30 27.54 19.08
CA VAL A 91 -20.64 27.46 20.37
C VAL A 91 -19.13 27.55 20.20
N LEU A 92 -18.51 28.47 20.92
CA LEU A 92 -17.07 28.65 21.01
C LEU A 92 -16.46 27.83 22.16
N LEU A 93 -17.00 28.00 23.38
CA LEU A 93 -16.61 27.30 24.58
C LEU A 93 -17.80 26.52 25.13
N LYS A 94 -17.58 25.28 25.51
CA LYS A 94 -18.55 24.43 26.20
C LYS A 94 -18.70 24.87 27.67
N SER A 95 -19.69 24.31 28.38
CA SER A 95 -19.96 24.62 29.79
C SER A 95 -18.83 24.25 30.73
N ASP A 96 -17.98 23.33 30.34
CA ASP A 96 -16.75 22.94 31.05
C ASP A 96 -15.54 23.86 30.76
N GLY A 97 -15.74 24.90 29.94
CA GLY A 97 -14.69 25.82 29.50
C GLY A 97 -13.82 25.32 28.36
N ILE A 98 -14.02 24.08 27.90
CA ILE A 98 -13.24 23.52 26.79
C ILE A 98 -13.74 24.10 25.46
N PRO A 99 -12.83 24.56 24.55
CA PRO A 99 -13.23 25.09 23.25
C PRO A 99 -13.81 23.98 22.37
N THR A 100 -14.75 24.39 21.49
CA THR A 100 -15.17 23.53 20.39
C THR A 100 -14.08 23.45 19.33
N TYR A 101 -14.15 22.41 18.48
CA TYR A 101 -13.22 22.26 17.35
C TYR A 101 -13.12 23.55 16.50
N HIS A 102 -14.26 24.18 16.21
CA HIS A 102 -14.28 25.38 15.38
C HIS A 102 -13.47 26.53 15.99
N PHE A 103 -13.55 26.73 17.28
CA PHE A 103 -12.79 27.80 17.95
C PHE A 103 -11.32 27.41 18.17
N ALA A 104 -11.04 26.17 18.59
CA ALA A 104 -9.69 25.65 18.71
C ALA A 104 -8.91 25.80 17.38
N HIS A 105 -9.53 25.42 16.25
CA HIS A 105 -8.95 25.57 14.91
C HIS A 105 -8.46 27.00 14.64
N ILE A 106 -9.26 28.04 15.00
CA ILE A 106 -8.87 29.44 14.75
C ILE A 106 -7.65 29.83 15.61
N VAL A 107 -7.67 29.43 16.87
CA VAL A 107 -6.62 29.79 17.83
C VAL A 107 -5.33 29.03 17.53
N ASP A 108 -5.42 27.71 17.43
CA ASP A 108 -4.25 26.85 17.26
C ASP A 108 -3.57 27.10 15.90
N ASP A 109 -4.31 27.18 14.82
CA ASP A 109 -3.74 27.45 13.50
C ASP A 109 -3.07 28.82 13.42
N THR A 110 -3.63 29.83 14.12
CA THR A 110 -3.00 31.15 14.19
C THR A 110 -1.69 31.11 14.99
N LEU A 111 -1.71 30.52 16.19
CA LEU A 111 -0.54 30.44 17.07
C LEU A 111 0.56 29.56 16.48
N MET A 112 0.20 28.46 15.83
CA MET A 112 1.12 27.55 15.14
C MET A 112 1.54 28.07 13.77
N ARG A 113 1.01 29.21 13.31
CA ARG A 113 1.31 29.85 12.02
C ARG A 113 1.01 28.93 10.83
N VAL A 114 -0.07 28.17 10.90
CA VAL A 114 -0.54 27.32 9.80
C VAL A 114 -0.94 28.20 8.62
N ASN A 115 -0.36 27.94 7.45
CA ASN A 115 -0.65 28.70 6.23
C ASN A 115 -1.50 27.93 5.23
N GLN A 116 -1.55 26.60 5.36
CA GLN A 116 -2.32 25.71 4.48
C GLN A 116 -2.96 24.60 5.31
N VAL A 117 -4.27 24.45 5.24
CA VAL A 117 -5.04 23.35 5.83
C VAL A 117 -5.43 22.36 4.73
N ILE A 118 -5.02 21.11 4.88
CA ILE A 118 -5.41 20.01 4.00
C ILE A 118 -6.25 19.03 4.84
N ARG A 119 -7.50 18.79 4.45
CA ARG A 119 -8.43 17.94 5.20
C ARG A 119 -9.47 17.31 4.28
N ALA A 120 -10.25 16.36 4.81
CA ALA A 120 -11.30 15.68 4.05
C ALA A 120 -12.44 16.65 3.65
N ASP A 121 -13.09 16.35 2.54
CA ASP A 121 -14.13 17.20 1.94
C ASP A 121 -15.41 17.32 2.79
N GLU A 122 -15.64 16.43 3.74
CA GLU A 122 -16.73 16.54 4.73
C GLU A 122 -16.64 17.83 5.56
N TRP A 123 -15.47 18.48 5.61
CA TRP A 123 -15.25 19.74 6.31
C TRP A 123 -15.55 20.99 5.47
N ILE A 124 -15.90 20.85 4.19
CA ILE A 124 -16.25 21.98 3.32
C ILE A 124 -17.37 22.81 3.94
N ALA A 125 -18.42 22.13 4.45
CA ALA A 125 -19.55 22.79 5.10
C ALA A 125 -19.18 23.67 6.31
N SER A 126 -18.01 23.44 6.93
CA SER A 126 -17.53 24.22 8.07
C SER A 126 -16.70 25.43 7.68
N VAL A 127 -16.29 25.57 6.41
CA VAL A 127 -15.42 26.66 5.96
C VAL A 127 -16.05 28.04 6.20
N PRO A 128 -17.36 28.28 5.94
CA PRO A 128 -17.99 29.57 6.23
C PRO A 128 -17.88 29.97 7.69
N ILE A 129 -18.04 29.03 8.61
CA ILE A 129 -17.90 29.26 10.06
C ILE A 129 -16.48 29.70 10.38
N HIS A 130 -15.48 28.99 9.85
CA HIS A 130 -14.07 29.28 10.11
C HIS A 130 -13.65 30.63 9.53
N LEU A 131 -14.01 30.92 8.28
CA LEU A 131 -13.71 32.21 7.64
C LEU A 131 -14.33 33.38 8.42
N GLN A 132 -15.58 33.23 8.89
CA GLN A 132 -16.25 34.24 9.70
C GLN A 132 -15.55 34.45 11.05
N MET A 133 -15.13 33.35 11.71
CA MET A 133 -14.41 33.45 12.98
C MET A 133 -13.06 34.13 12.82
N PHE A 134 -12.26 33.77 11.80
CA PHE A 134 -10.98 34.48 11.51
C PHE A 134 -11.20 35.97 11.31
N TRP A 135 -12.21 36.33 10.51
CA TRP A 135 -12.55 37.71 10.26
C TRP A 135 -12.97 38.45 11.54
N LEU A 136 -13.87 37.89 12.36
CA LEU A 136 -14.32 38.51 13.62
C LEU A 136 -13.18 38.67 14.62
N CYS A 137 -12.22 37.78 14.65
CA CYS A 137 -11.04 37.88 15.50
C CYS A 137 -9.96 38.81 14.95
N GLY A 138 -10.13 39.33 13.72
CA GLY A 138 -9.10 40.17 13.06
C GLY A 138 -7.86 39.35 12.65
N LEU A 139 -8.02 38.04 12.45
CA LEU A 139 -6.97 37.10 12.12
C LEU A 139 -7.01 36.75 10.63
N LYS A 140 -5.87 36.33 10.10
CA LYS A 140 -5.76 35.92 8.71
C LYS A 140 -6.09 34.42 8.61
N ALA A 141 -7.09 34.07 7.80
CA ALA A 141 -7.41 32.68 7.54
C ALA A 141 -6.30 31.97 6.72
N PRO A 142 -6.01 30.69 7.00
CA PRO A 142 -5.14 29.87 6.17
C PRO A 142 -5.78 29.58 4.81
N LYS A 143 -5.01 29.05 3.86
CA LYS A 143 -5.56 28.48 2.64
C LYS A 143 -6.14 27.11 2.94
N TYR A 144 -7.25 26.75 2.31
CA TYR A 144 -7.89 25.45 2.45
C TYR A 144 -7.70 24.60 1.20
N ALA A 145 -7.58 23.30 1.38
CA ALA A 145 -7.60 22.29 0.34
C ALA A 145 -8.34 21.06 0.86
N HIS A 146 -9.43 20.70 0.20
CA HIS A 146 -10.28 19.59 0.64
C HIS A 146 -10.11 18.39 -0.28
N VAL A 147 -9.49 17.32 0.28
CA VAL A 147 -9.24 16.05 -0.41
C VAL A 147 -10.48 15.17 -0.37
N SER A 148 -10.75 14.52 -1.48
CA SER A 148 -11.79 13.50 -1.54
C SER A 148 -11.34 12.21 -0.83
N PRO A 149 -12.26 11.45 -0.21
CA PRO A 149 -11.92 10.18 0.41
C PRO A 149 -11.46 9.16 -0.64
N ILE A 150 -10.66 8.19 -0.20
CA ILE A 150 -10.40 6.98 -0.98
C ILE A 150 -11.65 6.11 -0.94
N MET A 151 -12.11 5.68 -2.11
CA MET A 151 -13.31 4.87 -2.30
C MET A 151 -12.93 3.42 -2.58
N LYS A 152 -13.84 2.51 -2.24
CA LYS A 152 -13.78 1.10 -2.62
C LYS A 152 -15.03 0.74 -3.39
N GLU A 153 -14.89 -0.10 -4.40
CA GLU A 153 -16.03 -0.66 -5.13
C GLU A 153 -16.46 -1.97 -4.45
N GLU A 154 -17.75 -2.07 -4.15
CA GLU A 154 -18.35 -3.25 -3.54
C GLU A 154 -19.74 -3.43 -4.16
N ASP A 155 -19.99 -4.58 -4.74
CA ASP A 155 -21.27 -4.93 -5.40
C ASP A 155 -21.75 -3.90 -6.43
N GLY A 156 -20.81 -3.34 -7.23
CA GLY A 156 -21.10 -2.34 -8.25
C GLY A 156 -21.39 -0.94 -7.72
N SER A 157 -21.28 -0.72 -6.41
CA SER A 157 -21.40 0.59 -5.77
C SER A 157 -20.08 1.08 -5.18
N LYS A 158 -19.89 2.40 -5.16
CA LYS A 158 -18.70 3.03 -4.58
C LYS A 158 -19.02 3.51 -3.18
N ARG A 159 -18.25 3.08 -2.18
CA ARG A 159 -18.31 3.56 -0.81
C ARG A 159 -16.96 4.06 -0.31
N LYS A 160 -16.97 4.91 0.70
CA LYS A 160 -15.75 5.38 1.38
C LYS A 160 -15.02 4.17 2.02
N LEU A 161 -13.72 4.11 1.83
CA LEU A 161 -12.85 3.13 2.51
C LEU A 161 -12.94 3.37 4.03
N SER A 162 -13.10 2.29 4.80
CA SER A 162 -13.45 2.37 6.23
C SER A 162 -12.58 1.45 7.08
N LYS A 163 -11.86 1.98 8.07
CA LYS A 163 -11.04 1.20 9.01
C LYS A 163 -11.78 0.07 9.73
N ARG A 164 -13.11 0.14 9.84
CA ARG A 164 -13.91 -0.92 10.50
C ARG A 164 -14.21 -2.11 9.60
N LYS A 165 -14.21 -1.90 8.27
CA LYS A 165 -14.59 -2.92 7.27
C LYS A 165 -13.43 -3.36 6.40
N ASP A 166 -12.46 -2.49 6.18
CA ASP A 166 -11.41 -2.64 5.19
C ASP A 166 -10.03 -2.63 5.89
N PRO A 167 -9.34 -3.78 6.00
CA PRO A 167 -8.00 -3.84 6.60
C PRO A 167 -7.02 -2.85 5.93
N GLU A 168 -7.11 -2.70 4.61
CA GLU A 168 -6.29 -1.80 3.81
C GLU A 168 -6.53 -0.30 4.07
N ALA A 169 -7.50 0.05 4.92
CA ALA A 169 -7.66 1.41 5.41
C ALA A 169 -6.75 1.74 6.62
N ALA A 170 -6.05 0.74 7.15
CA ALA A 170 -5.11 0.88 8.26
C ALA A 170 -3.66 0.73 7.77
N VAL A 171 -2.74 1.53 8.32
CA VAL A 171 -1.31 1.46 7.98
C VAL A 171 -0.72 0.10 8.38
N ASP A 172 -1.16 -0.45 9.50
CA ASP A 172 -0.67 -1.74 10.03
C ASP A 172 -0.85 -2.87 9.04
N PHE A 173 -1.92 -2.88 8.24
CA PHE A 173 -2.13 -3.85 7.17
C PHE A 173 -0.95 -3.91 6.19
N PHE A 174 -0.47 -2.77 5.71
CA PHE A 174 0.64 -2.74 4.75
C PHE A 174 1.95 -3.19 5.40
N VAL A 175 2.15 -2.88 6.68
CA VAL A 175 3.33 -3.29 7.45
C VAL A 175 3.32 -4.80 7.68
N GLU A 176 2.19 -5.38 8.10
CA GLU A 176 2.03 -6.82 8.34
C GLU A 176 2.15 -7.64 7.05
N GLU A 177 1.53 -7.17 5.98
CA GLU A 177 1.65 -7.81 4.66
C GLU A 177 3.07 -7.64 4.06
N GLY A 178 3.87 -6.69 4.55
CA GLY A 178 5.25 -6.48 4.12
C GLY A 178 5.39 -5.63 2.85
N TYR A 179 4.48 -4.70 2.61
CA TYR A 179 4.68 -3.71 1.54
C TYR A 179 5.77 -2.72 1.95
N PRO A 180 6.78 -2.43 1.08
CA PRO A 180 7.70 -1.35 1.33
C PRO A 180 6.96 -0.02 1.52
N ALA A 181 7.36 0.79 2.50
CA ALA A 181 6.73 2.09 2.74
C ALA A 181 6.76 2.99 1.49
N GLU A 182 7.86 2.96 0.75
CA GLU A 182 8.01 3.68 -0.52
C GLU A 182 6.96 3.26 -1.56
N ALA A 183 6.66 1.96 -1.65
CA ALA A 183 5.65 1.45 -2.57
C ALA A 183 4.24 1.96 -2.24
N VAL A 184 3.91 1.99 -0.95
CA VAL A 184 2.61 2.53 -0.50
C VAL A 184 2.52 4.03 -0.79
N VAL A 185 3.59 4.80 -0.56
CA VAL A 185 3.64 6.24 -0.88
C VAL A 185 3.51 6.48 -2.38
N GLU A 186 4.25 5.75 -3.23
CA GLU A 186 4.14 5.89 -4.69
C GLU A 186 2.75 5.51 -5.20
N TYR A 187 2.13 4.48 -4.63
CA TYR A 187 0.75 4.13 -4.94
C TYR A 187 -0.22 5.26 -4.56
N LEU A 188 -0.10 5.82 -3.35
CA LEU A 188 -0.93 6.96 -2.93
C LEU A 188 -0.71 8.19 -3.81
N LEU A 189 0.53 8.48 -4.22
CA LEU A 189 0.82 9.54 -5.19
C LEU A 189 0.17 9.28 -6.55
N THR A 190 0.16 8.03 -7.01
CA THR A 190 -0.47 7.62 -8.26
C THR A 190 -1.98 7.90 -8.26
N ILE A 191 -2.67 7.56 -7.17
CA ILE A 191 -4.12 7.75 -7.08
C ILE A 191 -4.51 9.19 -6.70
N ALA A 192 -3.63 9.92 -6.02
CA ALA A 192 -3.87 11.30 -5.62
C ALA A 192 -3.57 12.31 -6.73
N ASN A 193 -2.59 12.03 -7.59
CA ASN A 193 -2.11 12.99 -8.58
C ASN A 193 -1.85 12.32 -9.94
N SER A 194 -2.71 12.60 -10.92
CA SER A 194 -2.67 11.98 -12.25
C SER A 194 -1.35 12.12 -13.02
N ASN A 195 -0.50 13.09 -12.65
CA ASN A 195 0.79 13.31 -13.31
C ASN A 195 1.92 12.42 -12.77
N PHE A 196 1.70 11.72 -11.63
CA PHE A 196 2.78 10.96 -10.98
C PHE A 196 3.25 9.78 -11.84
N GLU A 197 2.34 9.03 -12.46
CA GLU A 197 2.71 7.90 -13.29
C GLU A 197 3.60 8.30 -14.48
N ASP A 198 3.26 9.39 -15.16
CA ASP A 198 4.03 9.86 -16.31
C ASP A 198 5.38 10.43 -15.88
N TRP A 199 5.43 11.12 -14.74
CA TRP A 199 6.69 11.54 -14.15
C TRP A 199 7.56 10.34 -13.77
N ARG A 200 6.99 9.29 -13.15
CA ARG A 200 7.72 8.08 -12.75
C ARG A 200 8.27 7.31 -13.94
N LYS A 201 7.54 7.22 -15.06
CA LYS A 201 8.03 6.59 -16.31
C LYS A 201 9.28 7.30 -16.84
N GLN A 202 9.34 8.63 -16.73
CA GLN A 202 10.45 9.46 -17.19
C GLN A 202 11.61 9.49 -16.18
N ASN A 203 11.34 9.32 -14.89
CA ASN A 203 12.28 9.44 -13.77
C ASN A 203 12.35 8.13 -12.97
N LYS A 204 12.78 7.05 -13.62
CA LYS A 204 12.71 5.68 -13.06
C LYS A 204 13.49 5.49 -11.76
N THR A 205 14.61 6.19 -11.59
CA THR A 205 15.55 6.06 -10.45
C THR A 205 15.44 7.22 -9.44
N ALA A 206 14.68 8.27 -9.76
CA ALA A 206 14.51 9.41 -8.86
C ALA A 206 13.70 9.00 -7.62
N HIS A 207 14.02 9.58 -6.47
CA HIS A 207 13.21 9.40 -5.27
C HIS A 207 11.84 10.09 -5.42
N TYR A 208 10.77 9.52 -4.88
CA TYR A 208 9.41 10.07 -5.03
C TYR A 208 9.28 11.52 -4.49
N ASN A 209 10.12 11.92 -3.53
CA ASN A 209 10.15 13.30 -3.02
C ASN A 209 10.57 14.36 -4.06
N GLU A 210 11.18 13.94 -5.16
CA GLU A 210 11.55 14.82 -6.27
C GLU A 210 10.35 15.13 -7.19
N PHE A 211 9.24 14.43 -7.00
CA PHE A 211 8.03 14.69 -7.76
C PHE A 211 7.48 16.08 -7.45
N PRO A 212 7.25 16.93 -8.47
CA PRO A 212 6.73 18.29 -8.28
C PRO A 212 5.22 18.26 -7.95
N PHE A 213 4.88 17.81 -6.74
CA PHE A 213 3.52 17.66 -6.27
C PHE A 213 2.76 18.99 -6.27
N LYS A 214 1.54 19.00 -6.82
CA LYS A 214 0.67 20.19 -6.86
C LYS A 214 -0.75 19.84 -6.45
N LEU A 215 -1.29 20.53 -5.44
CA LEU A 215 -2.66 20.31 -4.95
C LEU A 215 -3.73 20.46 -6.04
N ASN A 216 -3.58 21.41 -6.94
CA ASN A 216 -4.52 21.64 -8.04
C ASN A 216 -4.49 20.58 -9.16
N LYS A 217 -3.63 19.57 -9.03
CA LYS A 217 -3.59 18.37 -9.89
C LYS A 217 -4.20 17.14 -9.21
N MET A 218 -4.65 17.29 -7.98
CA MET A 218 -5.42 16.23 -7.31
C MET A 218 -6.83 16.17 -7.85
N SER A 219 -7.39 14.96 -7.86
CA SER A 219 -8.79 14.75 -8.27
C SER A 219 -9.75 15.29 -7.20
N ALA A 220 -10.78 16.02 -7.64
CA ALA A 220 -11.90 16.42 -6.80
C ALA A 220 -12.93 15.29 -6.60
N SER A 221 -12.88 14.21 -7.38
CA SER A 221 -13.65 12.98 -7.19
C SER A 221 -12.80 11.96 -6.44
N GLY A 222 -13.40 11.15 -5.57
CA GLY A 222 -12.69 10.12 -4.81
C GLY A 222 -11.97 9.12 -5.72
N ALA A 223 -10.71 8.81 -5.40
CA ALA A 223 -9.95 7.78 -6.08
C ALA A 223 -10.39 6.39 -5.60
N LEU A 224 -10.46 5.41 -6.51
CA LEU A 224 -10.70 4.02 -6.13
C LEU A 224 -9.42 3.37 -5.64
N PHE A 225 -9.52 2.68 -4.51
CA PHE A 225 -8.46 1.79 -4.05
C PHE A 225 -8.44 0.53 -4.92
N ASP A 226 -7.28 0.23 -5.47
CA ASP A 226 -7.04 -0.93 -6.33
C ASP A 226 -5.82 -1.70 -5.84
N MET A 227 -6.07 -2.90 -5.28
CA MET A 227 -5.01 -3.78 -4.78
C MET A 227 -4.10 -4.29 -5.89
N MET A 228 -4.62 -4.55 -7.09
CA MET A 228 -3.80 -5.00 -8.22
C MET A 228 -2.83 -3.89 -8.66
N LYS A 229 -3.29 -2.65 -8.63
CA LYS A 229 -2.45 -1.49 -8.92
C LYS A 229 -1.38 -1.30 -7.86
N LEU A 230 -1.73 -1.43 -6.57
CA LEU A 230 -0.77 -1.40 -5.47
C LEU A 230 0.31 -2.49 -5.66
N ASN A 231 -0.11 -3.72 -5.93
CA ASN A 231 0.80 -4.84 -6.17
C ASN A 231 1.76 -4.56 -7.35
N SER A 232 1.25 -4.00 -8.43
CA SER A 232 2.05 -3.62 -9.60
C SER A 232 3.08 -2.52 -9.26
N VAL A 233 2.67 -1.49 -8.51
CA VAL A 233 3.57 -0.42 -8.05
C VAL A 233 4.62 -0.99 -7.10
N SER A 234 4.23 -1.86 -6.18
CA SER A 234 5.13 -2.46 -5.20
C SER A 234 6.21 -3.32 -5.87
N ALA A 235 5.81 -4.19 -6.80
CA ALA A 235 6.75 -5.00 -7.57
C ALA A 235 7.73 -4.13 -8.37
N GLU A 236 7.26 -2.99 -8.92
CA GLU A 236 8.13 -2.01 -9.60
C GLU A 236 9.12 -1.36 -8.65
N VAL A 237 8.68 -0.95 -7.45
CA VAL A 237 9.54 -0.35 -6.43
C VAL A 237 10.62 -1.34 -5.99
N ILE A 238 10.22 -2.56 -5.64
CA ILE A 238 11.16 -3.61 -5.21
C ILE A 238 12.16 -3.93 -6.33
N SER A 239 11.73 -4.00 -7.58
CA SER A 239 12.61 -4.29 -8.72
C SER A 239 13.70 -3.23 -8.96
N ARG A 240 13.54 -2.02 -8.41
CA ARG A 240 14.55 -0.94 -8.47
C ARG A 240 15.55 -0.98 -7.33
N MET A 241 15.26 -1.69 -6.24
CA MET A 241 16.18 -1.86 -5.11
C MET A 241 17.36 -2.73 -5.52
N ASP A 242 18.52 -2.54 -4.91
CA ASP A 242 19.59 -3.51 -5.02
C ASP A 242 19.37 -4.72 -4.08
N ASN A 243 20.13 -5.77 -4.26
CA ASN A 243 20.00 -7.00 -3.49
C ASN A 243 20.28 -6.81 -1.98
N VAL A 244 21.11 -5.84 -1.60
CA VAL A 244 21.39 -5.52 -0.20
C VAL A 244 20.18 -4.85 0.44
N GLN A 245 19.58 -3.86 -0.25
CA GLN A 245 18.37 -3.19 0.19
C GLN A 245 17.20 -4.17 0.36
N VAL A 246 17.01 -5.08 -0.61
CA VAL A 246 15.98 -6.13 -0.50
C VAL A 246 16.24 -7.01 0.71
N TYR A 247 17.48 -7.51 0.87
CA TYR A 247 17.86 -8.34 2.01
C TYR A 247 17.58 -7.66 3.35
N GLU A 248 18.04 -6.42 3.52
CA GLU A 248 17.87 -5.67 4.77
C GLU A 248 16.42 -5.44 5.13
N GLN A 249 15.58 -5.05 4.15
CA GLN A 249 14.17 -4.79 4.38
C GLN A 249 13.38 -6.08 4.66
N VAL A 250 13.66 -7.16 3.92
CA VAL A 250 13.06 -8.47 4.19
C VAL A 250 13.46 -8.98 5.56
N LEU A 251 14.75 -8.89 5.92
CA LEU A 251 15.25 -9.36 7.22
C LEU A 251 14.56 -8.61 8.37
N ALA A 252 14.46 -7.27 8.26
CA ALA A 252 13.79 -6.44 9.27
C ALA A 252 12.30 -6.78 9.41
N TRP A 253 11.61 -7.04 8.29
CA TRP A 253 10.22 -7.47 8.30
C TRP A 253 10.08 -8.87 8.91
N ALA A 254 10.89 -9.83 8.46
CA ALA A 254 10.83 -11.23 8.92
C ALA A 254 11.12 -11.35 10.42
N GLN A 255 12.02 -10.53 10.97
CA GLN A 255 12.29 -10.49 12.41
C GLN A 255 11.02 -10.24 13.24
N ARG A 256 10.04 -9.52 12.70
CA ARG A 256 8.78 -9.19 13.39
C ARG A 256 7.65 -10.13 13.09
N PHE A 257 7.59 -10.67 11.87
CA PHE A 257 6.38 -11.31 11.34
C PHE A 257 6.60 -12.76 10.86
N ASP A 258 7.85 -13.18 10.60
CA ASP A 258 8.17 -14.54 10.13
C ASP A 258 9.52 -15.01 10.69
N ALA A 259 9.48 -15.55 11.89
CA ALA A 259 10.69 -16.00 12.59
C ALA A 259 11.42 -17.14 11.87
N ALA A 260 10.72 -17.99 11.11
CA ALA A 260 11.32 -19.06 10.33
C ALA A 260 12.15 -18.50 9.17
N LEU A 261 11.56 -17.61 8.37
CA LEU A 261 12.27 -16.92 7.29
C LEU A 261 13.44 -16.10 7.83
N TYR A 262 13.26 -15.38 8.95
CA TYR A 262 14.33 -14.64 9.59
C TYR A 262 15.52 -15.53 9.94
N GLY A 263 15.28 -16.69 10.56
CA GLY A 263 16.33 -17.63 10.91
C GLY A 263 17.14 -18.10 9.70
N LEU A 264 16.47 -18.43 8.60
CA LEU A 264 17.12 -18.86 7.36
C LEU A 264 17.97 -17.74 6.72
N LEU A 265 17.42 -16.53 6.60
CA LEU A 265 18.13 -15.41 5.98
C LEU A 265 19.30 -14.91 6.85
N ALA A 266 19.14 -14.90 8.16
CA ALA A 266 20.17 -14.46 9.11
C ALA A 266 21.32 -15.45 9.26
N ALA A 267 21.09 -16.75 9.03
CA ALA A 267 22.12 -17.80 9.15
C ALA A 267 23.26 -17.63 8.15
N ASN A 268 22.97 -17.15 6.94
CA ASN A 268 23.99 -16.88 5.92
C ASN A 268 23.61 -15.62 5.10
N PRO A 269 23.99 -14.43 5.57
CA PRO A 269 23.66 -13.17 4.91
C PRO A 269 24.20 -13.05 3.48
N ASP A 270 25.39 -13.58 3.20
CA ASP A 270 25.98 -13.47 1.87
C ASP A 270 25.25 -14.37 0.86
N TYR A 271 24.85 -15.57 1.27
CA TYR A 271 24.00 -16.44 0.46
C TYR A 271 22.63 -15.81 0.20
N ALA A 272 22.01 -15.23 1.23
CA ALA A 272 20.73 -14.54 1.11
C ALA A 272 20.81 -13.32 0.17
N LYS A 273 21.87 -12.52 0.25
CA LYS A 273 22.10 -11.41 -0.70
C LYS A 273 22.33 -11.92 -2.13
N ALA A 274 23.03 -13.02 -2.30
CA ALA A 274 23.30 -13.61 -3.61
C ALA A 274 22.02 -14.13 -4.28
N LEU A 275 21.10 -14.76 -3.54
CA LEU A 275 19.82 -15.17 -4.12
C LEU A 275 18.97 -13.98 -4.60
N PHE A 276 18.97 -12.85 -3.87
CA PHE A 276 18.27 -11.64 -4.29
C PHE A 276 18.96 -10.90 -5.45
N ALA A 277 20.21 -11.22 -5.77
CA ALA A 277 20.91 -10.65 -6.91
C ALA A 277 20.52 -11.30 -8.25
N ILE A 278 19.94 -12.51 -8.24
CA ILE A 278 19.58 -13.24 -9.46
C ILE A 278 18.46 -12.50 -10.21
N ASP A 279 18.76 -12.09 -11.46
CA ASP A 279 17.84 -11.30 -12.33
C ASP A 279 17.32 -9.99 -11.69
N HIS A 280 18.01 -9.48 -10.66
CA HIS A 280 17.69 -8.23 -10.01
C HIS A 280 18.64 -7.11 -10.50
N GLY A 281 18.11 -5.89 -10.68
CA GLY A 281 18.95 -4.72 -11.00
C GLY A 281 19.42 -4.59 -12.46
N GLY A 282 18.98 -5.38 -13.41
CA GLY A 282 19.34 -5.27 -14.83
C GLY A 282 18.51 -4.23 -15.60
N LYS A 283 18.65 -4.19 -16.94
CA LYS A 283 17.80 -3.34 -17.81
C LYS A 283 16.33 -3.71 -17.76
N LYS A 284 15.99 -4.96 -17.41
CA LYS A 284 14.63 -5.50 -17.24
C LYS A 284 14.62 -6.40 -16.01
N PRO A 285 14.65 -5.83 -14.80
CA PRO A 285 14.61 -6.63 -13.58
C PRO A 285 13.30 -7.41 -13.49
N ARG A 286 13.35 -8.59 -12.89
CA ARG A 286 12.14 -9.36 -12.60
C ARG A 286 11.33 -8.69 -11.47
N LYS A 287 10.03 -8.97 -11.45
CA LYS A 287 9.05 -8.39 -10.53
C LYS A 287 8.30 -9.50 -9.77
N ASP A 288 9.04 -10.53 -9.36
CA ASP A 288 8.46 -11.73 -8.73
C ASP A 288 8.08 -11.47 -7.25
N ILE A 289 8.73 -10.49 -6.61
CA ILE A 289 8.45 -10.11 -5.23
C ILE A 289 7.54 -8.87 -5.25
N ILE A 290 6.36 -9.00 -4.66
CA ILE A 290 5.38 -7.92 -4.53
C ILE A 290 5.44 -7.30 -3.14
N LYS A 291 5.67 -8.13 -2.12
CA LYS A 291 5.72 -7.78 -0.70
C LYS A 291 6.62 -8.77 0.04
N TRP A 292 7.10 -8.41 1.20
CA TRP A 292 8.07 -9.23 1.94
C TRP A 292 7.50 -10.59 2.38
N LYS A 293 6.21 -10.68 2.58
CA LYS A 293 5.49 -11.94 2.86
C LYS A 293 5.62 -12.98 1.74
N ASP A 294 5.84 -12.54 0.50
CA ASP A 294 5.98 -13.45 -0.64
C ASP A 294 7.37 -14.07 -0.73
N VAL A 295 8.35 -13.55 0.04
CA VAL A 295 9.75 -13.94 -0.06
C VAL A 295 9.99 -15.38 0.35
N ALA A 296 9.26 -15.92 1.32
CA ALA A 296 9.35 -17.34 1.68
C ALA A 296 9.09 -18.25 0.46
N GLY A 297 8.05 -17.93 -0.33
CA GLY A 297 7.74 -18.64 -1.57
C GLY A 297 8.77 -18.41 -2.68
N TYR A 298 9.28 -17.18 -2.82
CA TYR A 298 10.33 -16.83 -3.79
C TYR A 298 11.64 -17.56 -3.47
N ALA A 299 12.03 -17.64 -2.19
CA ALA A 299 13.25 -18.27 -1.72
C ALA A 299 13.14 -19.80 -1.53
N ALA A 300 11.95 -20.39 -1.73
CA ALA A 300 11.65 -21.77 -1.34
C ALA A 300 12.64 -22.79 -1.92
N TYR A 301 13.10 -22.63 -3.15
CA TYR A 301 14.04 -23.57 -3.75
C TYR A 301 15.51 -23.37 -3.34
N PHE A 302 15.83 -22.34 -2.55
CA PHE A 302 17.17 -22.11 -2.00
C PHE A 302 17.36 -22.73 -0.62
N TYR A 303 16.28 -23.02 0.10
CA TYR A 303 16.31 -23.58 1.46
C TYR A 303 15.52 -24.90 1.51
N ASP A 304 16.11 -25.94 2.04
CA ASP A 304 15.47 -27.26 2.11
C ASP A 304 14.22 -27.24 2.99
N GLU A 305 14.21 -26.41 4.04
CA GLU A 305 13.10 -26.24 4.96
C GLU A 305 11.86 -25.64 4.30
N LEU A 306 12.03 -24.92 3.19
CA LEU A 306 10.95 -24.27 2.45
C LEU A 306 10.65 -24.97 1.12
N PHE A 307 11.49 -25.92 0.73
CA PHE A 307 11.41 -26.52 -0.60
C PHE A 307 10.18 -27.40 -0.77
N THR A 308 9.39 -27.09 -1.82
CA THR A 308 8.21 -27.88 -2.23
C THR A 308 8.22 -28.12 -3.74
N ARG A 309 7.53 -29.18 -4.17
CA ARG A 309 7.23 -29.48 -5.59
C ARG A 309 5.72 -29.55 -5.75
N ASP A 310 5.08 -28.39 -5.91
CA ASP A 310 3.63 -28.29 -5.97
C ASP A 310 3.12 -28.14 -7.41
N GLU A 311 4.03 -28.07 -8.40
CA GLU A 311 3.69 -27.94 -9.80
C GLU A 311 4.10 -29.20 -10.57
N GLU A 312 3.38 -29.49 -11.65
CA GLU A 312 3.66 -30.61 -12.56
C GLU A 312 3.84 -30.10 -13.99
N LEU A 313 4.72 -30.76 -14.77
CA LEU A 313 4.88 -30.48 -16.19
C LEU A 313 3.86 -31.27 -17.01
N GLU A 314 3.27 -30.63 -17.99
CA GLU A 314 2.43 -31.25 -19.02
C GLU A 314 3.29 -31.93 -20.09
N MET A 315 4.12 -32.89 -19.67
CA MET A 315 5.04 -33.65 -20.48
C MET A 315 5.03 -35.13 -20.04
N ASP A 316 5.21 -36.02 -20.99
CA ASP A 316 5.33 -37.47 -20.70
C ASP A 316 6.42 -37.73 -19.65
N LYS A 317 6.08 -38.53 -18.62
CA LYS A 317 6.98 -38.82 -17.49
C LYS A 317 8.22 -39.60 -17.89
N ASP A 318 8.12 -40.48 -18.88
CA ASP A 318 9.26 -41.25 -19.38
C ASP A 318 10.21 -40.37 -20.16
N LEU A 319 9.70 -39.40 -20.92
CA LEU A 319 10.53 -38.41 -21.60
C LEU A 319 11.24 -37.47 -20.58
N GLN A 320 10.55 -37.06 -19.51
CA GLN A 320 11.19 -36.30 -18.41
C GLN A 320 12.34 -37.09 -17.77
N LYS A 321 12.15 -38.39 -17.53
CA LYS A 321 13.21 -39.29 -17.01
C LYS A 321 14.41 -39.37 -17.95
N GLN A 322 14.16 -39.59 -19.24
CA GLN A 322 15.22 -39.63 -20.25
C GLN A 322 16.04 -38.34 -20.29
N VAL A 323 15.38 -37.15 -20.15
CA VAL A 323 16.06 -35.86 -20.06
C VAL A 323 16.96 -35.83 -18.81
N LEU A 324 16.47 -36.25 -17.65
CA LEU A 324 17.27 -36.26 -16.42
C LEU A 324 18.46 -37.22 -16.50
N GLU A 325 18.26 -38.43 -17.09
CA GLU A 325 19.30 -39.43 -17.29
C GLU A 325 20.40 -38.96 -18.24
N ALA A 326 20.04 -38.24 -19.31
CA ALA A 326 20.98 -37.67 -20.24
C ALA A 326 21.73 -36.45 -19.64
N TYR A 327 21.04 -35.61 -18.86
CA TYR A 327 21.61 -34.36 -18.35
C TYR A 327 22.50 -34.58 -17.10
N GLN A 328 22.10 -35.46 -16.17
CA GLN A 328 22.79 -35.65 -14.89
C GLN A 328 24.29 -35.93 -15.01
N PRO A 329 24.77 -36.80 -15.94
CA PRO A 329 26.21 -37.11 -16.07
C PRO A 329 27.07 -35.95 -16.56
N ILE A 330 26.49 -35.01 -17.31
CA ILE A 330 27.21 -33.88 -17.95
C ILE A 330 27.03 -32.57 -17.21
N MET A 331 26.15 -32.56 -16.18
CA MET A 331 25.87 -31.36 -15.40
C MET A 331 27.11 -30.88 -14.64
N ASN A 332 27.42 -29.58 -14.74
CA ASN A 332 28.46 -28.95 -13.97
C ASN A 332 28.03 -27.53 -13.63
N CYS A 333 27.81 -27.23 -12.34
CA CYS A 333 27.38 -25.94 -11.85
C CYS A 333 28.44 -24.83 -11.96
N ALA A 334 29.70 -25.20 -12.30
CA ALA A 334 30.78 -24.24 -12.54
C ALA A 334 30.93 -23.85 -14.03
N ASP A 335 30.12 -24.42 -14.93
CA ASP A 335 30.09 -24.02 -16.33
C ASP A 335 29.67 -22.54 -16.47
N ASP A 336 30.19 -21.85 -17.46
CA ASP A 336 29.61 -20.60 -17.90
C ASP A 336 28.23 -20.84 -18.58
N LYS A 337 27.46 -19.78 -18.76
CA LYS A 337 26.09 -19.88 -19.24
C LYS A 337 25.99 -20.49 -20.65
N ASP A 338 26.94 -20.20 -21.52
CA ASP A 338 26.91 -20.68 -22.90
C ASP A 338 27.27 -22.18 -22.95
N THR A 339 28.28 -22.61 -22.19
CA THR A 339 28.65 -24.02 -22.02
C THR A 339 27.49 -24.80 -21.39
N TRP A 340 26.91 -24.30 -20.32
CA TRP A 340 25.76 -24.92 -19.65
C TRP A 340 24.57 -25.10 -20.63
N PHE A 341 24.21 -24.05 -21.39
CA PHE A 341 23.12 -24.13 -22.34
C PHE A 341 23.45 -24.99 -23.56
N GLY A 342 24.73 -25.03 -23.97
CA GLY A 342 25.23 -25.93 -25.00
C GLY A 342 24.95 -27.39 -24.65
N LYS A 343 25.29 -27.81 -23.43
CA LYS A 343 25.02 -29.17 -22.92
C LYS A 343 23.53 -29.54 -22.95
N MET A 344 22.63 -28.59 -22.70
CA MET A 344 21.18 -28.83 -22.84
C MET A 344 20.76 -29.02 -24.30
N LYS A 345 21.40 -28.37 -25.25
CA LYS A 345 21.16 -28.57 -26.69
C LYS A 345 21.69 -29.91 -27.16
N ASP A 346 22.88 -30.33 -26.67
CA ASP A 346 23.53 -31.56 -27.11
C ASP A 346 22.73 -32.81 -26.78
N ILE A 347 21.93 -32.80 -25.71
CA ILE A 347 21.05 -33.92 -25.35
C ILE A 347 19.73 -33.93 -26.11
N CYS A 348 19.37 -32.86 -26.87
CA CYS A 348 18.10 -32.79 -27.58
C CYS A 348 18.01 -33.84 -28.70
N GLU A 349 18.99 -33.90 -29.61
CA GLU A 349 18.94 -34.81 -30.76
C GLU A 349 18.85 -36.30 -30.36
N PRO A 350 19.66 -36.80 -29.41
CA PRO A 350 19.55 -38.18 -28.93
C PRO A 350 18.15 -38.54 -28.35
N LEU A 351 17.42 -37.53 -27.82
CA LEU A 351 16.10 -37.68 -27.26
C LEU A 351 14.97 -37.46 -28.29
N GLY A 352 15.30 -37.16 -29.54
CA GLY A 352 14.33 -36.81 -30.57
C GLY A 352 13.69 -35.43 -30.38
N MET A 353 14.41 -34.53 -29.70
CA MET A 353 14.00 -33.15 -29.46
C MET A 353 14.78 -32.18 -30.33
N SER A 354 14.27 -30.98 -30.56
CA SER A 354 14.95 -29.94 -31.35
C SER A 354 15.85 -29.07 -30.47
N PRO A 355 17.15 -28.89 -30.84
CA PRO A 355 18.00 -27.91 -30.14
C PRO A 355 17.65 -26.45 -30.50
N ASP A 356 16.83 -26.23 -31.55
CA ASP A 356 16.38 -24.92 -32.01
C ASP A 356 14.85 -24.77 -31.90
N VAL A 357 14.40 -23.82 -31.11
CA VAL A 357 12.98 -23.52 -30.91
C VAL A 357 12.30 -23.05 -32.20
N LYS A 358 13.04 -22.40 -33.15
CA LYS A 358 12.46 -21.95 -34.43
C LYS A 358 12.24 -23.16 -35.36
N ALA A 359 13.19 -24.08 -35.42
CA ALA A 359 13.06 -25.32 -36.16
C ALA A 359 11.89 -26.16 -35.62
N TYR A 360 11.76 -26.27 -34.34
CA TYR A 360 10.61 -26.94 -33.69
C TYR A 360 9.27 -26.30 -34.09
N LYS A 361 9.16 -24.98 -34.04
CA LYS A 361 7.94 -24.27 -34.40
C LYS A 361 7.57 -24.40 -35.90
N ALA A 362 8.55 -24.63 -36.76
CA ALA A 362 8.32 -24.82 -38.18
C ALA A 362 7.81 -26.24 -38.52
N ALA A 363 8.17 -27.27 -37.74
CA ALA A 363 7.79 -28.65 -37.96
C ALA A 363 7.60 -29.41 -36.62
N PRO A 364 6.60 -29.06 -35.80
CA PRO A 364 6.45 -29.60 -34.44
C PRO A 364 6.28 -31.12 -34.40
N ASP A 365 5.61 -31.68 -35.39
CA ASP A 365 5.33 -33.12 -35.51
C ASP A 365 6.59 -33.98 -35.73
N GLN A 366 7.72 -33.39 -36.06
CA GLN A 366 8.99 -34.10 -36.28
C GLN A 366 9.78 -34.31 -34.98
N PHE A 367 9.41 -33.65 -33.88
CA PHE A 367 10.15 -33.64 -32.64
C PHE A 367 9.25 -33.95 -31.46
N LYS A 368 9.80 -34.61 -30.43
CA LYS A 368 9.12 -34.85 -29.15
C LYS A 368 9.04 -33.59 -28.26
N GLY A 369 9.73 -32.50 -28.64
CA GLY A 369 9.84 -31.25 -27.90
C GLY A 369 11.07 -30.46 -28.36
N HIS A 370 11.52 -29.52 -27.56
CA HIS A 370 12.68 -28.65 -27.87
C HIS A 370 13.54 -28.36 -26.63
N VAL A 371 14.67 -27.66 -26.82
CA VAL A 371 15.61 -27.30 -25.73
C VAL A 371 14.95 -26.56 -24.56
N GLY A 372 13.87 -25.81 -24.81
CA GLY A 372 13.08 -25.16 -23.74
C GLY A 372 12.42 -26.17 -22.82
N ASP A 373 11.97 -27.31 -23.36
CA ASP A 373 11.36 -28.38 -22.60
C ASP A 373 12.40 -29.14 -21.76
N VAL A 374 13.60 -29.33 -22.30
CA VAL A 374 14.76 -29.83 -21.54
C VAL A 374 15.04 -28.92 -20.33
N SER A 375 15.11 -27.62 -20.58
CA SER A 375 15.32 -26.63 -19.50
C SER A 375 14.17 -26.62 -18.49
N ALA A 376 12.92 -26.85 -18.92
CA ALA A 376 11.76 -26.94 -18.05
C ALA A 376 11.81 -28.16 -17.11
N VAL A 377 12.25 -29.33 -17.63
CA VAL A 377 12.43 -30.54 -16.82
C VAL A 377 13.52 -30.32 -15.76
N VAL A 378 14.69 -29.77 -16.15
CA VAL A 378 15.77 -29.48 -15.21
C VAL A 378 15.31 -28.45 -14.17
N ARG A 379 14.60 -27.40 -14.57
CA ARG A 379 14.04 -26.39 -13.66
C ARG A 379 13.06 -27.00 -12.66
N MET A 380 12.17 -27.87 -13.14
CA MET A 380 11.22 -28.55 -12.27
C MET A 380 11.95 -29.45 -11.25
N ALA A 381 12.98 -30.16 -11.68
CA ALA A 381 13.78 -31.00 -10.79
C ALA A 381 14.50 -30.16 -9.70
N ILE A 382 15.13 -29.06 -10.11
CA ILE A 382 15.94 -28.22 -9.22
C ILE A 382 15.09 -27.31 -8.32
N CYS A 383 14.05 -26.67 -8.88
CA CYS A 383 13.30 -25.60 -8.21
C CYS A 383 11.88 -26.01 -7.80
N GLY A 384 11.33 -27.13 -8.30
CA GLY A 384 9.93 -27.51 -8.07
C GLY A 384 8.91 -26.55 -8.68
N ARG A 385 9.31 -25.68 -9.61
CA ARG A 385 8.50 -24.61 -10.22
C ARG A 385 8.69 -24.55 -11.72
N LYS A 386 7.63 -24.18 -12.47
CA LYS A 386 7.69 -23.97 -13.92
C LYS A 386 8.37 -22.65 -14.30
N ASN A 387 8.21 -21.63 -13.47
CA ASN A 387 8.77 -20.30 -13.70
C ASN A 387 9.63 -19.86 -12.51
N THR A 388 10.89 -19.51 -12.81
CA THR A 388 11.88 -19.03 -11.83
C THR A 388 12.74 -17.95 -12.48
N PRO A 389 13.57 -17.23 -11.72
CA PRO A 389 14.71 -16.50 -12.26
C PRO A 389 15.67 -17.38 -13.07
N ASP A 390 16.80 -16.85 -13.49
CA ASP A 390 17.79 -17.54 -14.31
C ASP A 390 18.22 -18.87 -13.69
N LEU A 391 17.88 -19.98 -14.37
CA LEU A 391 18.16 -21.34 -13.87
C LEU A 391 19.64 -21.62 -13.69
N HIS A 392 20.50 -21.12 -14.60
CA HIS A 392 21.92 -21.28 -14.50
C HIS A 392 22.48 -20.62 -13.22
N ALA A 393 22.05 -19.38 -12.95
CA ALA A 393 22.46 -18.65 -11.74
C ALA A 393 21.94 -19.34 -10.45
N ILE A 394 20.72 -19.87 -10.47
CA ILE A 394 20.17 -20.67 -9.36
C ILE A 394 21.03 -21.90 -9.12
N MET A 395 21.37 -22.69 -10.16
CA MET A 395 22.18 -23.90 -10.04
C MET A 395 23.59 -23.59 -9.54
N ALA A 396 24.20 -22.49 -10.03
CA ALA A 396 25.50 -22.04 -9.57
C ALA A 396 25.50 -21.70 -8.06
N LEU A 397 24.41 -21.04 -7.57
CA LEU A 397 24.28 -20.69 -6.16
C LEU A 397 23.97 -21.90 -5.26
N LEU A 398 23.14 -22.84 -5.72
CA LEU A 398 22.84 -24.08 -5.00
C LEU A 398 24.04 -25.04 -4.91
N GLY A 399 24.88 -25.04 -5.92
CA GLY A 399 26.05 -25.89 -6.03
C GLY A 399 25.76 -27.29 -6.57
N GLN A 400 26.85 -27.98 -6.95
CA GLN A 400 26.82 -29.27 -7.65
C GLN A 400 26.09 -30.37 -6.87
N GLU A 401 26.42 -30.51 -5.59
CA GLU A 401 25.90 -31.59 -4.74
C GLU A 401 24.39 -31.48 -4.57
N LYS A 402 23.89 -30.28 -4.24
CA LYS A 402 22.44 -30.03 -4.07
C LYS A 402 21.67 -30.23 -5.37
N CYS A 403 22.24 -29.77 -6.49
CA CYS A 403 21.61 -29.96 -7.80
C CYS A 403 21.50 -31.45 -8.17
N LEU A 404 22.58 -32.25 -7.96
CA LEU A 404 22.54 -33.68 -8.20
C LEU A 404 21.52 -34.41 -7.32
N GLN A 405 21.47 -34.05 -6.04
CA GLN A 405 20.48 -34.59 -5.09
C GLN A 405 19.06 -34.36 -5.62
N ARG A 406 18.73 -33.12 -6.03
CA ARG A 406 17.37 -32.75 -6.49
C ARG A 406 16.98 -33.38 -7.82
N LEU A 407 17.95 -33.55 -8.74
CA LEU A 407 17.71 -34.32 -9.97
C LEU A 407 17.35 -35.78 -9.65
N GLN A 408 18.07 -36.41 -8.72
CA GLN A 408 17.79 -37.80 -8.32
C GLN A 408 16.45 -37.92 -7.58
N GLU A 409 16.13 -37.00 -6.68
CA GLU A 409 14.84 -36.97 -5.98
C GLU A 409 13.65 -36.84 -6.96
N TYR A 410 13.78 -35.95 -7.94
CA TYR A 410 12.71 -35.74 -8.93
C TYR A 410 12.53 -37.00 -9.80
N LYS A 411 13.62 -37.69 -10.14
CA LYS A 411 13.56 -38.99 -10.85
C LYS A 411 12.78 -40.01 -10.06
N CYS A 412 13.01 -40.14 -8.73
CA CYS A 412 12.23 -41.02 -7.85
C CYS A 412 10.73 -40.63 -7.84
N VAL A 413 10.41 -39.34 -7.81
CA VAL A 413 9.02 -38.83 -7.88
C VAL A 413 8.34 -39.26 -9.20
N LEU A 414 9.03 -39.13 -10.35
CA LEU A 414 8.51 -39.56 -11.65
C LEU A 414 8.25 -41.07 -11.71
N GLU A 415 8.97 -41.86 -10.92
CA GLU A 415 8.81 -43.32 -10.79
C GLU A 415 7.71 -43.72 -9.78
N GLY A 416 7.07 -42.73 -9.14
CA GLY A 416 6.07 -43.00 -8.10
C GLY A 416 6.66 -43.55 -6.79
N LYS A 417 7.97 -43.36 -6.57
CA LYS A 417 8.69 -43.73 -5.35
C LYS A 417 8.76 -42.52 -4.40
N GLU A 418 8.82 -42.78 -3.10
CA GLU A 418 9.18 -41.72 -2.16
C GLU A 418 10.56 -41.13 -2.52
N PRO A 419 10.79 -39.84 -2.29
CA PRO A 419 12.09 -39.20 -2.53
C PRO A 419 13.18 -40.01 -1.82
N CYS A 420 14.10 -40.59 -2.58
CA CYS A 420 15.20 -41.36 -2.02
C CYS A 420 16.10 -40.40 -1.23
N SER A 421 16.00 -40.38 0.08
CA SER A 421 16.99 -39.77 0.96
C SER A 421 18.28 -40.62 0.90
N ASN A 422 19.03 -40.50 -0.18
CA ASN A 422 20.37 -41.08 -0.24
C ASN A 422 21.29 -40.18 0.56
N THR A 423 21.52 -40.53 1.82
CA THR A 423 22.76 -40.22 2.51
C THR A 423 23.92 -40.68 1.61
N ILE A 424 24.68 -39.69 1.09
CA ILE A 424 25.96 -39.99 0.42
C ILE A 424 26.83 -40.72 1.45
N PRO A 425 27.35 -41.93 1.13
CA PRO A 425 28.22 -42.63 2.07
C PRO A 425 29.47 -41.83 2.32
N GLY A 426 29.59 -41.17 3.46
CA GLY A 426 30.82 -40.46 3.84
C GLY A 426 30.72 -39.38 4.90
N HIS A 427 29.56 -38.93 5.32
CA HIS A 427 29.48 -37.96 6.43
C HIS A 427 28.59 -38.46 7.58
N THR A 428 29.27 -38.98 8.61
CA THR A 428 28.69 -39.28 9.91
C THR A 428 28.18 -38.00 10.58
N GLY A 429 26.91 -38.03 10.95
CA GLY A 429 26.18 -36.89 11.50
C GLY A 429 26.77 -36.27 12.76
N PHE A 430 26.65 -34.96 12.83
CA PHE A 430 26.65 -34.24 14.09
C PHE A 430 25.17 -34.02 14.48
N VAL A 431 24.70 -34.81 15.42
CA VAL A 431 23.46 -34.56 16.15
C VAL A 431 23.82 -33.57 17.25
N ILE A 432 23.32 -32.34 17.12
CA ILE A 432 23.27 -31.42 18.27
C ILE A 432 21.96 -31.67 19.00
N LYS A 433 22.10 -32.11 20.27
CA LYS A 433 20.99 -32.25 21.23
C LYS A 433 20.51 -30.89 21.68
#